data_4b5d0cd88c634e9c05084e63acc6d69b
#
_entry.id   4b5d0cd88c634e9c05084e63acc6d69b
#
_cell.length_a   1.000
_cell.length_b   1.000
_cell.length_c   1.000
_cell.angle_alpha   90.00
_cell.angle_beta   90.00
_cell.angle_gamma   90.00
#
_symmetry.space_group_name_H-M   'P 1'
#
loop_
_entity.id
_entity.type
_entity.pdbx_description
1 polymer ?
#
loop_
_entity_poly.entity_id
_entity_poly.type
_entity_poly.pdbx_seq_one_letter_code
_entity_poly.pdbx_strand_id
1 'polypeptide(L)'
;MTKFVKIAAVAAALLGTAPAFAATSVTGAAPSATARIIRPLTLTATGSLNFGTIVMNNVTANRTVTVNPDGSITCAVELVCDTTGSFVTYNVTGTNGQTVNIIKNTSTLTGSNSGSLTLTPVGANSVVLTNSGAPGKDFPIGGSIDIAPTTIDGVYTGTVDVQVDYN
;
A
#
# COMPACT_ATOMS: atom_id res chain seq x y z
N MET A 1 46.63 -36.27 90.72
CA MET A 1 45.50 -35.34 90.75
C MET A 1 45.73 -34.22 89.74
N THR A 2 45.38 -34.39 88.53
CA THR A 2 45.72 -33.49 87.43
C THR A 2 44.48 -32.71 87.03
N LYS A 3 44.52 -31.40 87.19
CA LYS A 3 43.43 -30.47 86.79
C LYS A 3 43.56 -30.12 85.33
N PHE A 4 42.58 -30.50 84.51
CA PHE A 4 42.46 -30.08 83.13
C PHE A 4 41.82 -28.68 83.01
N VAL A 5 42.62 -27.73 82.52
CA VAL A 5 42.12 -26.38 82.15
C VAL A 5 41.58 -26.45 80.75
N LYS A 6 40.29 -26.17 80.59
CA LYS A 6 39.65 -26.04 79.29
C LYS A 6 39.76 -24.62 78.76
N ILE A 7 40.54 -24.45 77.72
CA ILE A 7 40.67 -23.15 77.00
C ILE A 7 39.56 -23.12 75.98
N ALA A 8 38.57 -22.22 76.14
CA ALA A 8 37.54 -21.94 75.19
C ALA A 8 38.08 -20.89 74.21
N ALA A 9 38.29 -21.30 72.95
CA ALA A 9 38.61 -20.38 71.86
C ALA A 9 37.33 -19.71 71.35
N VAL A 10 37.23 -18.41 71.56
CA VAL A 10 36.16 -17.58 70.98
C VAL A 10 36.58 -17.17 69.56
N ALA A 11 36.02 -17.79 68.55
CA ALA A 11 36.16 -17.36 67.16
C ALA A 11 35.23 -16.17 66.92
N ALA A 12 35.75 -14.97 66.83
CA ALA A 12 34.98 -13.79 66.40
C ALA A 12 34.87 -13.81 64.90
N ALA A 13 33.67 -14.14 64.40
CA ALA A 13 33.30 -14.05 63.00
C ALA A 13 33.10 -12.55 62.63
N LEU A 14 34.04 -11.96 61.92
CA LEU A 14 33.93 -10.66 61.29
C LEU A 14 32.96 -10.79 60.08
N LEU A 15 31.67 -10.54 60.30
CA LEU A 15 30.71 -10.34 59.23
C LEU A 15 30.99 -8.99 58.56
N GLY A 16 31.79 -9.02 57.49
CA GLY A 16 31.97 -7.86 56.63
C GLY A 16 30.64 -7.52 55.96
N THR A 17 30.00 -6.46 56.42
CA THR A 17 28.84 -5.88 55.71
C THR A 17 29.33 -5.19 54.46
N ALA A 18 29.23 -5.83 53.31
CA ALA A 18 29.45 -5.15 52.04
C ALA A 18 28.43 -4.00 51.92
N PRO A 19 28.86 -2.79 51.54
CA PRO A 19 27.92 -1.70 51.33
C PRO A 19 27.03 -2.09 50.16
N ALA A 20 25.71 -2.24 50.41
CA ALA A 20 24.72 -2.39 49.37
C ALA A 20 24.59 -1.05 48.66
N PHE A 21 25.18 -0.95 47.47
CA PHE A 21 24.89 0.17 46.59
C PHE A 21 23.45 0.09 46.17
N ALA A 22 22.60 0.90 46.76
CA ALA A 22 21.23 1.04 46.33
C ALA A 22 21.22 1.66 44.93
N ALA A 23 20.70 0.93 43.96
CA ALA A 23 20.43 1.50 42.64
C ALA A 23 19.47 2.68 42.79
N THR A 24 19.88 3.85 42.33
CA THR A 24 19.04 5.04 42.33
C THR A 24 18.13 5.03 41.12
N SER A 25 16.81 5.11 41.36
CA SER A 25 15.82 5.32 40.30
C SER A 25 15.84 6.79 39.83
N VAL A 26 15.42 7.03 38.61
CA VAL A 26 15.24 8.38 38.09
C VAL A 26 14.24 9.13 38.97
N THR A 27 14.63 10.32 39.50
CA THR A 27 13.77 11.21 40.25
C THR A 27 12.97 12.06 39.28
N GLY A 28 11.63 11.91 39.28
CA GLY A 28 10.72 12.57 38.36
C GLY A 28 9.98 11.56 37.49
N ALA A 29 9.31 12.06 36.43
CA ALA A 29 8.66 11.17 35.47
C ALA A 29 9.70 10.36 34.69
N ALA A 30 9.57 9.03 34.70
CA ALA A 30 10.42 8.17 33.91
C ALA A 30 10.30 8.54 32.40
N PRO A 31 11.41 8.58 31.64
CA PRO A 31 11.36 8.87 30.21
C PRO A 31 10.53 7.80 29.50
N SER A 32 9.65 8.25 28.59
CA SER A 32 8.84 7.34 27.79
C SER A 32 9.68 6.72 26.65
N ALA A 33 9.45 5.44 26.37
CA ALA A 33 9.99 4.78 25.19
C ALA A 33 8.80 4.34 24.31
N THR A 34 8.84 4.66 23.02
CA THR A 34 7.81 4.28 22.05
C THR A 34 8.43 3.56 20.86
N ALA A 35 7.74 2.55 20.34
CA ALA A 35 8.09 1.88 19.09
C ALA A 35 6.82 1.69 18.24
N ARG A 36 6.93 1.94 16.92
CA ARG A 36 5.87 1.63 15.96
C ARG A 36 6.34 0.49 15.08
N ILE A 37 5.61 -0.60 15.09
CA ILE A 37 5.89 -1.79 14.26
C ILE A 37 4.76 -1.91 13.24
N ILE A 38 5.12 -1.94 11.96
CA ILE A 38 4.17 -2.09 10.85
C ILE A 38 4.54 -3.31 10.01
N ARG A 39 3.54 -3.88 9.33
CA ARG A 39 3.73 -4.94 8.34
C ARG A 39 4.05 -4.32 6.99
N PRO A 40 4.87 -4.96 6.14
CA PRO A 40 5.04 -4.51 4.76
C PRO A 40 3.72 -4.55 4.01
N LEU A 41 3.56 -3.65 3.02
CA LEU A 41 2.45 -3.70 2.08
C LEU A 41 2.68 -4.82 1.06
N THR A 42 1.60 -5.52 0.69
CA THR A 42 1.56 -6.34 -0.51
C THR A 42 0.40 -5.87 -1.38
N LEU A 43 0.63 -5.82 -2.69
CA LEU A 43 -0.37 -5.43 -3.68
C LEU A 43 -0.54 -6.56 -4.69
N THR A 44 -1.77 -7.00 -4.92
CA THR A 44 -2.13 -7.98 -5.94
C THR A 44 -3.24 -7.43 -6.81
N ALA A 45 -3.28 -7.83 -8.08
CA ALA A 45 -4.28 -7.38 -9.04
C ALA A 45 -5.05 -8.58 -9.61
N THR A 46 -6.34 -8.40 -9.86
CA THR A 46 -7.23 -9.37 -10.52
C THR A 46 -8.08 -8.67 -11.57
N GLY A 47 -8.41 -9.40 -12.65
CA GLY A 47 -9.13 -8.83 -13.78
C GLY A 47 -8.21 -8.10 -14.77
N SER A 48 -8.81 -7.35 -15.67
CA SER A 48 -8.13 -6.55 -16.68
C SER A 48 -8.93 -5.29 -16.99
N LEU A 49 -8.24 -4.20 -17.33
CA LEU A 49 -8.85 -2.99 -17.84
C LEU A 49 -9.15 -3.18 -19.34
N ASN A 50 -10.41 -3.05 -19.74
CA ASN A 50 -10.81 -3.15 -21.14
C ASN A 50 -11.80 -2.04 -21.46
N PHE A 51 -11.48 -1.27 -22.48
CA PHE A 51 -12.32 -0.18 -23.00
C PHE A 51 -13.39 -0.65 -24.01
N GLY A 52 -13.34 -1.94 -24.38
CA GLY A 52 -14.20 -2.45 -25.45
C GLY A 52 -13.82 -1.91 -26.82
N THR A 53 -14.80 -1.82 -27.71
CA THR A 53 -14.65 -1.25 -29.04
C THR A 53 -14.99 0.24 -29.02
N ILE A 54 -14.12 1.03 -29.62
CA ILE A 54 -14.32 2.48 -29.77
C ILE A 54 -14.31 2.80 -31.26
N VAL A 55 -15.41 3.36 -31.77
CA VAL A 55 -15.54 3.76 -33.17
C VAL A 55 -15.42 5.29 -33.25
N MET A 56 -14.49 5.77 -34.06
CA MET A 56 -14.29 7.17 -34.33
C MET A 56 -15.28 7.65 -35.43
N ASN A 57 -16.14 8.62 -35.09
CA ASN A 57 -17.08 9.19 -36.00
C ASN A 57 -16.84 10.68 -36.21
N ASN A 58 -15.99 11.02 -37.19
CA ASN A 58 -15.59 12.40 -37.52
C ASN A 58 -14.97 13.14 -36.31
N VAL A 59 -14.02 12.53 -35.63
CA VAL A 59 -13.31 13.15 -34.50
C VAL A 59 -12.52 14.35 -34.98
N THR A 60 -12.85 15.54 -34.48
CA THR A 60 -12.25 16.83 -34.89
C THR A 60 -11.29 17.40 -33.85
N ALA A 61 -11.37 16.91 -32.62
CA ALA A 61 -10.49 17.30 -31.51
C ALA A 61 -10.22 16.07 -30.63
N ASN A 62 -9.27 16.17 -29.70
CA ASN A 62 -9.02 15.10 -28.73
C ASN A 62 -10.30 14.79 -27.94
N ARG A 63 -10.65 13.52 -27.84
CA ARG A 63 -11.81 13.00 -27.13
C ARG A 63 -11.37 11.96 -26.12
N THR A 64 -11.85 12.08 -24.88
CA THR A 64 -11.52 11.16 -23.80
C THR A 64 -12.56 10.06 -23.69
N VAL A 65 -12.10 8.83 -23.54
CA VAL A 65 -12.92 7.68 -23.14
C VAL A 65 -12.45 7.21 -21.78
N THR A 66 -13.39 7.02 -20.86
CA THR A 66 -13.08 6.58 -19.49
C THR A 66 -13.86 5.32 -19.13
N VAL A 67 -13.18 4.29 -18.69
CA VAL A 67 -13.76 3.18 -17.94
C VAL A 67 -13.71 3.55 -16.46
N ASN A 68 -14.87 3.71 -15.85
CA ASN A 68 -14.98 4.04 -14.43
C ASN A 68 -14.68 2.81 -13.55
N PRO A 69 -14.36 3.01 -12.24
CA PRO A 69 -14.13 1.90 -11.31
C PRO A 69 -15.33 0.96 -11.09
N ASP A 70 -16.51 1.33 -11.54
CA ASP A 70 -17.74 0.50 -11.53
C ASP A 70 -17.98 -0.27 -12.84
N GLY A 71 -17.08 -0.12 -13.82
CA GLY A 71 -17.18 -0.74 -15.15
C GLY A 71 -18.01 0.04 -16.17
N SER A 72 -18.64 1.15 -15.77
CA SER A 72 -19.34 2.01 -16.74
C SER A 72 -18.35 2.73 -17.65
N ILE A 73 -18.72 2.98 -18.91
CA ILE A 73 -17.92 3.75 -19.86
C ILE A 73 -18.50 5.15 -20.01
N THR A 74 -17.66 6.15 -19.81
CA THR A 74 -17.93 7.53 -20.20
C THR A 74 -17.31 7.76 -21.58
N CYS A 75 -18.15 7.93 -22.59
CA CYS A 75 -17.76 8.10 -23.98
C CYS A 75 -18.05 9.53 -24.42
N ALA A 76 -17.04 10.22 -24.95
CA ALA A 76 -17.21 11.56 -25.48
C ALA A 76 -18.02 11.57 -26.78
N VAL A 77 -18.65 12.70 -27.09
CA VAL A 77 -19.29 12.93 -28.40
C VAL A 77 -18.28 12.72 -29.52
N GLU A 78 -18.77 12.36 -30.73
CA GLU A 78 -17.94 11.98 -31.88
C GLU A 78 -17.27 10.60 -31.75
N LEU A 79 -17.50 9.89 -30.64
CA LEU A 79 -17.11 8.49 -30.46
C LEU A 79 -18.35 7.63 -30.22
N VAL A 80 -18.27 6.37 -30.66
CA VAL A 80 -19.26 5.34 -30.33
C VAL A 80 -18.48 4.26 -29.56
N CYS A 81 -18.86 4.03 -28.30
CA CYS A 81 -18.19 3.09 -27.42
C CYS A 81 -19.15 1.96 -27.03
N ASP A 82 -18.61 0.83 -26.61
CA ASP A 82 -19.39 -0.19 -25.92
C ASP A 82 -20.02 0.39 -24.63
N THR A 83 -21.10 -0.19 -24.18
CA THR A 83 -21.86 0.32 -23.02
C THR A 83 -21.20 -0.03 -21.68
N THR A 84 -20.37 -1.08 -21.65
CA THR A 84 -19.69 -1.57 -20.46
C THR A 84 -18.25 -1.95 -20.78
N GLY A 85 -17.34 -1.60 -19.89
CA GLY A 85 -15.96 -2.04 -19.89
C GLY A 85 -15.67 -2.96 -18.73
N SER A 86 -14.40 -3.34 -18.58
CA SER A 86 -13.93 -4.00 -17.36
C SER A 86 -12.84 -3.17 -16.69
N PHE A 87 -12.77 -3.28 -15.38
CA PHE A 87 -11.78 -2.60 -14.53
C PHE A 87 -10.91 -3.62 -13.81
N VAL A 88 -9.77 -3.17 -13.29
CA VAL A 88 -8.88 -3.99 -12.46
C VAL A 88 -9.29 -3.83 -10.99
N THR A 89 -9.38 -4.93 -10.27
CA THR A 89 -9.50 -4.91 -8.80
C THR A 89 -8.14 -5.19 -8.19
N TYR A 90 -7.64 -4.25 -7.42
CA TYR A 90 -6.43 -4.41 -6.61
C TYR A 90 -6.81 -4.77 -5.19
N ASN A 91 -6.04 -5.68 -4.58
CA ASN A 91 -6.10 -5.99 -3.16
C ASN A 91 -4.79 -5.56 -2.49
N VAL A 92 -4.88 -4.78 -1.43
CA VAL A 92 -3.73 -4.37 -0.63
C VAL A 92 -3.83 -4.92 0.78
N THR A 93 -2.74 -5.51 1.27
CA THR A 93 -2.61 -5.96 2.66
C THR A 93 -1.51 -5.19 3.37
N GLY A 94 -1.60 -5.06 4.69
CA GLY A 94 -0.63 -4.32 5.50
C GLY A 94 -1.01 -4.32 6.98
N THR A 95 -0.85 -3.19 7.65
CA THR A 95 -1.17 -3.00 9.07
C THR A 95 -2.55 -2.39 9.25
N ASN A 96 -3.36 -2.97 10.14
CA ASN A 96 -4.69 -2.46 10.51
C ASN A 96 -4.66 -0.98 10.93
N GLY A 97 -5.71 -0.24 10.55
CA GLY A 97 -5.88 1.17 10.90
C GLY A 97 -4.95 2.14 10.14
N GLN A 98 -4.07 1.63 9.26
CA GLN A 98 -3.22 2.48 8.45
C GLN A 98 -3.93 2.92 7.18
N THR A 99 -3.70 4.17 6.79
CA THR A 99 -4.07 4.69 5.47
C THR A 99 -2.96 4.33 4.48
N VAL A 100 -3.35 3.81 3.35
CA VAL A 100 -2.48 3.47 2.23
C VAL A 100 -2.80 4.41 1.08
N ASN A 101 -1.80 5.14 0.61
CA ASN A 101 -1.89 5.99 -0.58
C ASN A 101 -1.80 5.12 -1.83
N ILE A 102 -2.60 5.44 -2.84
CA ILE A 102 -2.62 4.77 -4.13
C ILE A 102 -2.01 5.73 -5.16
N ILE A 103 -0.85 5.35 -5.66
CA ILE A 103 -0.10 6.09 -6.68
C ILE A 103 -0.47 5.50 -8.03
N LYS A 104 -1.01 6.33 -8.91
CA LYS A 104 -1.48 5.97 -10.24
C LYS A 104 -0.58 6.64 -11.28
N ASN A 105 0.25 5.87 -11.95
CA ASN A 105 1.15 6.38 -12.96
C ASN A 105 0.54 6.20 -14.35
N THR A 106 0.74 7.19 -15.22
CA THR A 106 0.37 7.04 -16.63
C THR A 106 1.25 5.99 -17.29
N SER A 107 0.68 5.25 -18.22
CA SER A 107 1.40 4.25 -19.00
C SER A 107 1.06 4.38 -20.49
N THR A 108 1.83 3.72 -21.34
CA THR A 108 1.62 3.74 -22.79
C THR A 108 0.97 2.44 -23.24
N LEU A 109 -0.13 2.58 -24.00
CA LEU A 109 -0.70 1.49 -24.79
C LEU A 109 -0.11 1.54 -26.20
N THR A 110 0.41 0.42 -26.67
CA THR A 110 1.01 0.28 -28.00
C THR A 110 -0.03 -0.33 -28.96
N GLY A 111 -0.22 0.33 -30.11
CA GLY A 111 -1.13 -0.13 -31.15
C GLY A 111 -0.53 -1.20 -32.05
N SER A 112 -1.34 -2.14 -32.51
CA SER A 112 -0.95 -3.24 -33.43
C SER A 112 -0.49 -2.72 -34.81
N ASN A 113 -1.05 -1.58 -35.25
CA ASN A 113 -0.76 -0.94 -36.54
C ASN A 113 0.17 0.26 -36.39
N SER A 114 1.04 0.26 -35.39
CA SER A 114 1.78 1.43 -34.91
C SER A 114 0.89 2.43 -34.14
N GLY A 115 1.46 3.48 -33.61
CA GLY A 115 0.75 4.44 -32.77
C GLY A 115 0.78 4.05 -31.29
N SER A 116 0.39 5.01 -30.47
CA SER A 116 0.35 4.84 -29.02
C SER A 116 -0.78 5.69 -28.42
N LEU A 117 -1.31 5.26 -27.30
CA LEU A 117 -2.24 6.02 -26.47
C LEU A 117 -1.68 6.10 -25.05
N THR A 118 -1.91 7.21 -24.38
CA THR A 118 -1.59 7.36 -22.97
C THR A 118 -2.77 6.86 -22.15
N LEU A 119 -2.51 5.87 -21.29
CA LEU A 119 -3.46 5.40 -20.28
C LEU A 119 -3.22 6.17 -18.98
N THR A 120 -4.26 6.77 -18.45
CA THR A 120 -4.29 7.40 -17.12
C THR A 120 -5.22 6.59 -16.21
N PRO A 121 -4.70 5.90 -15.17
CA PRO A 121 -5.55 5.13 -14.28
C PRO A 121 -6.49 6.02 -13.45
N VAL A 122 -7.73 5.59 -13.25
CA VAL A 122 -8.80 6.32 -12.56
C VAL A 122 -9.31 5.50 -11.38
N GLY A 123 -9.42 6.11 -10.21
CA GLY A 123 -9.90 5.44 -8.99
C GLY A 123 -9.55 6.22 -7.73
N ALA A 124 -9.77 5.61 -6.59
CA ALA A 124 -9.46 6.21 -5.28
C ALA A 124 -7.98 6.61 -5.17
N ASN A 125 -7.69 7.61 -4.34
CA ASN A 125 -6.32 8.05 -4.05
C ASN A 125 -5.76 7.38 -2.79
N SER A 126 -6.62 6.79 -1.96
CA SER A 126 -6.20 6.08 -0.74
C SER A 126 -7.27 5.10 -0.29
N VAL A 127 -6.86 4.14 0.54
CA VAL A 127 -7.75 3.23 1.28
C VAL A 127 -7.27 3.08 2.71
N VAL A 128 -8.19 2.78 3.63
CA VAL A 128 -7.87 2.47 5.02
C VAL A 128 -7.93 0.96 5.22
N LEU A 129 -6.87 0.38 5.77
CA LEU A 129 -6.82 -1.04 6.10
C LEU A 129 -7.60 -1.32 7.37
N THR A 130 -8.54 -2.26 7.31
CA THR A 130 -9.41 -2.64 8.43
C THR A 130 -8.96 -3.89 9.17
N ASN A 131 -7.86 -4.51 8.71
CA ASN A 131 -7.27 -5.70 9.30
C ASN A 131 -5.76 -5.75 9.02
N SER A 132 -5.01 -6.51 9.82
CA SER A 132 -3.58 -6.76 9.57
C SER A 132 -3.41 -8.04 8.75
N GLY A 133 -2.84 -7.91 7.55
CA GLY A 133 -2.68 -9.02 6.60
C GLY A 133 -3.97 -9.33 5.84
N ALA A 134 -4.21 -10.61 5.56
CA ALA A 134 -5.41 -11.06 4.85
C ALA A 134 -6.70 -10.82 5.68
N PRO A 135 -7.86 -10.56 5.01
CA PRO A 135 -8.08 -10.55 3.57
C PRO A 135 -7.57 -9.28 2.86
N GLY A 136 -7.16 -8.23 3.58
CA GLY A 136 -6.75 -6.96 3.01
C GLY A 136 -7.93 -6.04 2.68
N LYS A 137 -7.68 -5.11 1.74
CA LYS A 137 -8.68 -4.16 1.25
C LYS A 137 -8.66 -4.12 -0.26
N ASP A 138 -9.79 -4.38 -0.87
CA ASP A 138 -9.98 -4.26 -2.32
C ASP A 138 -10.27 -2.80 -2.69
N PHE A 139 -9.76 -2.40 -3.86
CA PHE A 139 -10.12 -1.15 -4.50
C PHE A 139 -10.10 -1.30 -6.03
N PRO A 140 -11.12 -0.78 -6.72
CA PRO A 140 -11.21 -0.85 -8.16
C PRO A 140 -10.43 0.30 -8.81
N ILE A 141 -9.79 -0.01 -9.94
CA ILE A 141 -9.11 0.98 -10.80
C ILE A 141 -9.62 0.82 -12.23
N GLY A 142 -10.21 1.87 -12.73
CA GLY A 142 -10.52 2.08 -14.14
C GLY A 142 -9.38 2.81 -14.85
N GLY A 143 -9.69 3.46 -15.97
CA GLY A 143 -8.70 4.23 -16.70
C GLY A 143 -9.33 5.16 -17.74
N SER A 144 -8.57 6.13 -18.19
CA SER A 144 -8.94 7.00 -19.30
C SER A 144 -7.87 7.00 -20.37
N ILE A 145 -8.29 7.17 -21.62
CA ILE A 145 -7.45 7.33 -22.80
C ILE A 145 -7.96 8.49 -23.63
N ASP A 146 -7.06 9.18 -24.31
CA ASP A 146 -7.41 10.26 -25.24
C ASP A 146 -7.26 9.80 -26.69
N ILE A 147 -8.32 9.98 -27.45
CA ILE A 147 -8.43 9.65 -28.88
C ILE A 147 -8.30 10.95 -29.66
N ALA A 148 -7.22 11.08 -30.40
CA ALA A 148 -6.97 12.22 -31.30
C ALA A 148 -7.57 11.97 -32.70
N PRO A 149 -7.83 13.00 -33.50
CA PRO A 149 -8.22 12.85 -34.90
C PRO A 149 -7.25 12.02 -35.75
N THR A 150 -5.98 11.98 -35.32
CA THR A 150 -4.88 11.25 -35.98
C THR A 150 -4.63 9.87 -35.38
N THR A 151 -5.45 9.43 -34.42
CA THR A 151 -5.28 8.10 -33.83
C THR A 151 -5.46 7.02 -34.89
N ILE A 152 -4.49 6.13 -34.97
CA ILE A 152 -4.48 5.02 -35.94
C ILE A 152 -5.39 3.91 -35.43
N ASP A 153 -6.16 3.28 -36.30
CA ASP A 153 -6.93 2.10 -35.96
C ASP A 153 -6.05 0.91 -35.57
N GLY A 154 -6.54 0.05 -34.70
CA GLY A 154 -5.80 -1.12 -34.24
C GLY A 154 -6.20 -1.54 -32.82
N VAL A 155 -5.55 -2.61 -32.36
CA VAL A 155 -5.69 -3.10 -31.00
C VAL A 155 -4.56 -2.50 -30.18
N TYR A 156 -4.92 -1.77 -29.13
CA TYR A 156 -3.98 -1.11 -28.21
C TYR A 156 -3.81 -1.93 -26.95
N THR A 157 -2.58 -2.26 -26.59
CA THR A 157 -2.24 -3.08 -25.42
C THR A 157 -1.15 -2.42 -24.56
N GLY A 158 -1.23 -2.62 -23.27
CA GLY A 158 -0.27 -2.11 -22.29
C GLY A 158 -0.59 -2.58 -20.87
N THR A 159 0.00 -1.94 -19.89
CA THR A 159 -0.16 -2.29 -18.48
C THR A 159 -0.75 -1.12 -17.68
N VAL A 160 -1.50 -1.43 -16.63
CA VAL A 160 -1.97 -0.44 -15.65
C VAL A 160 -0.93 -0.34 -14.55
N ASP A 161 -0.29 0.83 -14.40
CA ASP A 161 0.76 1.06 -13.40
C ASP A 161 0.16 1.68 -12.13
N VAL A 162 0.07 0.88 -11.08
CA VAL A 162 -0.42 1.27 -9.75
C VAL A 162 0.58 0.82 -8.69
N GLN A 163 0.91 1.74 -7.79
CA GLN A 163 1.78 1.51 -6.65
C GLN A 163 1.05 1.92 -5.37
N VAL A 164 1.50 1.42 -4.25
CA VAL A 164 0.92 1.76 -2.94
C VAL A 164 2.01 2.07 -1.93
N ASP A 165 1.73 3.03 -1.04
CA ASP A 165 2.63 3.39 0.05
C ASP A 165 1.84 3.74 1.31
N TYR A 166 2.44 3.58 2.49
CA TYR A 166 1.86 4.07 3.73
C TYR A 166 1.88 5.59 3.78
N ASN A 167 0.80 6.18 4.32
CA ASN A 167 0.71 7.62 4.56
C ASN A 167 1.51 8.02 5.81
#